data_a574e98603a4f5127e115dcd5b9f0d2a
#
_entry.id   a574e98603a4f5127e115dcd5b9f0d2a
#
_cell.length_a   1.000
_cell.length_b   1.000
_cell.length_c   1.000
_cell.angle_alpha   90.00
_cell.angle_beta   90.00
_cell.angle_gamma   90.00
#
_symmetry.space_group_name_H-M   'P 1'
#
loop_
_entity.id
_entity.type
_entity.pdbx_description
1 polymer ?
#
loop_
_entity_poly.entity_id
_entity_poly.type
_entity_poly.pdbx_seq_one_letter_code
_entity_poly.pdbx_strand_id
1 'polypeptide(L)'
;MIHYLRYCCAMFFALISFLLAPPQRAQAQTREAYVSRSANGTTLTFYYDDQRATRTGKSWGIEETKKEGGVASPAWAEKWHGEDRITTRVVFDASFRDFRPTTTAMWFSNFTVLRKIGGLEHLNTSEVKDMSWMFYGCSGLTSLDLSHFNTQNVTDMSWMFSGCWGLTSLDLLHFNTQNVTKMWAMFSGCSGLTSLDLSHFNTQNVTNMSNMFYACSGLNSLDLSHFNTQNVTDMREMFSGCSGLTSLDLSSFNTQNVTEMHYMFSGCWGLTSLDLSHFNTQNVTEMHYMFYGCSGLTSLDLSSFNTQNVTEMHYMFSGCSGLTSLDVSNFNTQNVTRMHSMFFDCSALTTINSNTAWQCPESEDMFARCTQLKGAVAYDENKTDVTMADPETGYFTAKPTAVESVRFGADDAQHIYTLQGKRVRGEWKHLPAGVYVVNGKKTVKP
;
A
#
# COMPACT_ATOMS: atom_id res chain seq x y z
N MET A 1 -50.22 -52.74 -65.98
CA MET A 1 -48.82 -52.42 -66.25
C MET A 1 -48.51 -50.94 -66.06
N ILE A 2 -49.43 -50.02 -66.33
CA ILE A 2 -49.19 -48.52 -66.20
C ILE A 2 -49.15 -48.04 -64.73
N HIS A 3 -49.82 -48.67 -63.79
CA HIS A 3 -49.83 -48.31 -62.41
C HIS A 3 -48.49 -48.61 -61.67
N TYR A 4 -47.83 -49.68 -61.99
CA TYR A 4 -46.52 -50.07 -61.40
C TYR A 4 -45.38 -49.17 -61.84
N LEU A 5 -45.43 -48.66 -63.08
CA LEU A 5 -44.42 -47.78 -63.61
C LEU A 5 -44.44 -46.40 -62.93
N ARG A 6 -45.62 -45.92 -62.48
CA ARG A 6 -45.75 -44.62 -61.77
C ARG A 6 -45.17 -44.71 -60.34
N TYR A 7 -45.35 -45.83 -59.66
CA TYR A 7 -44.77 -46.02 -58.32
C TYR A 7 -43.25 -46.18 -58.33
N CYS A 8 -42.71 -46.86 -59.32
CA CYS A 8 -41.26 -46.98 -59.49
C CYS A 8 -40.58 -45.66 -59.85
N CYS A 9 -41.18 -44.81 -60.71
CA CYS A 9 -40.67 -43.49 -61.02
C CYS A 9 -40.75 -42.53 -59.80
N ALA A 10 -41.86 -42.59 -58.99
CA ALA A 10 -41.99 -41.74 -57.80
C ALA A 10 -40.94 -42.14 -56.70
N MET A 11 -40.69 -43.44 -56.52
CA MET A 11 -39.64 -43.89 -55.59
C MET A 11 -38.22 -43.57 -56.08
N PHE A 12 -37.93 -43.63 -57.39
CA PHE A 12 -36.65 -43.27 -57.98
C PHE A 12 -36.38 -41.75 -57.85
N PHE A 13 -37.39 -40.89 -58.08
CA PHE A 13 -37.26 -39.44 -57.84
C PHE A 13 -37.08 -39.09 -56.36
N ALA A 14 -37.73 -39.81 -55.43
CA ALA A 14 -37.53 -39.60 -54.00
C ALA A 14 -36.13 -40.05 -53.55
N LEU A 15 -35.58 -41.13 -54.11
CA LEU A 15 -34.19 -41.56 -53.81
C LEU A 15 -33.13 -40.60 -54.38
N ILE A 16 -33.36 -40.05 -55.59
CA ILE A 16 -32.43 -39.11 -56.25
C ILE A 16 -32.45 -37.76 -55.55
N SER A 17 -33.61 -37.30 -55.01
CA SER A 17 -33.66 -36.07 -54.23
C SER A 17 -32.96 -36.22 -52.84
N PHE A 18 -32.88 -37.43 -52.28
CA PHE A 18 -32.10 -37.67 -51.06
C PHE A 18 -30.59 -37.78 -51.33
N LEU A 19 -30.18 -38.20 -52.51
CA LEU A 19 -28.77 -38.28 -52.94
C LEU A 19 -28.21 -36.98 -53.48
N LEU A 20 -29.08 -36.03 -53.86
CA LEU A 20 -28.70 -34.68 -54.36
C LEU A 20 -28.88 -33.56 -53.31
N ALA A 21 -29.32 -33.88 -52.11
CA ALA A 21 -29.26 -32.90 -51.00
C ALA A 21 -27.77 -32.64 -50.76
N PRO A 22 -27.31 -31.39 -50.90
CA PRO A 22 -25.94 -31.08 -50.56
C PRO A 22 -25.70 -31.55 -49.13
N PRO A 23 -24.56 -32.18 -48.81
CA PRO A 23 -24.28 -32.51 -47.44
C PRO A 23 -24.48 -31.27 -46.65
N GLN A 24 -25.44 -31.22 -45.73
CA GLN A 24 -25.46 -30.18 -44.71
C GLN A 24 -24.08 -30.26 -44.07
N ARG A 25 -23.17 -29.40 -44.49
CA ARG A 25 -21.98 -29.15 -43.70
C ARG A 25 -22.52 -28.87 -42.33
N ALA A 26 -22.37 -29.80 -41.43
CA ALA A 26 -22.47 -29.53 -40.01
C ALA A 26 -21.56 -28.31 -39.82
N GLN A 27 -22.13 -27.12 -39.70
CA GLN A 27 -21.35 -25.97 -39.27
C GLN A 27 -20.74 -26.45 -37.98
N ALA A 28 -19.42 -26.66 -37.99
CA ALA A 28 -18.70 -26.99 -36.79
C ALA A 28 -19.07 -25.83 -35.82
N GLN A 29 -19.87 -26.16 -34.84
CA GLN A 29 -20.36 -25.20 -33.86
C GLN A 29 -19.09 -24.72 -33.16
N THR A 30 -18.72 -23.46 -33.40
CA THR A 30 -17.46 -22.90 -32.88
C THR A 30 -17.61 -22.73 -31.39
N ARG A 31 -16.69 -23.33 -30.61
CA ARG A 31 -16.61 -23.09 -29.16
C ARG A 31 -16.44 -21.59 -28.90
N GLU A 32 -17.18 -21.08 -27.94
CA GLU A 32 -17.07 -19.69 -27.47
C GLU A 32 -16.87 -19.68 -25.94
N ALA A 33 -16.16 -18.66 -25.43
CA ALA A 33 -16.03 -18.43 -24.01
C ALA A 33 -17.14 -17.49 -23.53
N TYR A 34 -17.88 -17.92 -22.52
CA TYR A 34 -19.02 -17.15 -21.98
C TYR A 34 -19.27 -17.43 -20.51
N VAL A 35 -20.02 -16.54 -19.89
CA VAL A 35 -20.49 -16.65 -18.49
C VAL A 35 -22.01 -16.82 -18.51
N SER A 36 -22.52 -17.76 -17.72
CA SER A 36 -23.96 -17.97 -17.56
C SER A 36 -24.36 -17.83 -16.09
N ARG A 37 -25.44 -17.08 -15.84
CA ARG A 37 -26.03 -16.93 -14.50
C ARG A 37 -27.17 -17.90 -14.32
N SER A 38 -27.16 -18.66 -13.21
CA SER A 38 -28.25 -19.57 -12.85
C SER A 38 -29.61 -18.86 -12.77
N ALA A 39 -30.72 -19.60 -12.96
CA ALA A 39 -32.08 -19.03 -12.96
C ALA A 39 -32.42 -18.29 -11.64
N ASN A 40 -31.90 -18.74 -10.49
CA ASN A 40 -32.06 -18.06 -9.20
C ASN A 40 -31.07 -16.90 -8.97
N GLY A 41 -30.20 -16.63 -9.94
CA GLY A 41 -29.24 -15.51 -9.90
C GLY A 41 -27.99 -15.74 -9.04
N THR A 42 -27.91 -16.81 -8.25
CA THR A 42 -26.91 -16.98 -7.18
C THR A 42 -25.58 -17.55 -7.63
N THR A 43 -25.52 -18.14 -8.84
CA THR A 43 -24.29 -18.78 -9.36
C THR A 43 -23.96 -18.24 -10.74
N LEU A 44 -22.69 -17.85 -10.93
CA LEU A 44 -22.09 -17.61 -12.25
C LEU A 44 -21.25 -18.80 -12.63
N THR A 45 -21.41 -19.33 -13.85
CA THR A 45 -20.58 -20.41 -14.37
C THR A 45 -19.91 -19.97 -15.67
N PHE A 46 -18.59 -20.18 -15.74
CA PHE A 46 -17.74 -19.88 -16.89
C PHE A 46 -17.58 -21.14 -17.74
N TYR A 47 -17.84 -21.04 -19.03
CA TYR A 47 -17.81 -22.11 -20.01
C TYR A 47 -16.97 -21.76 -21.24
N TYR A 48 -16.39 -22.76 -21.87
CA TYR A 48 -15.80 -22.65 -23.22
C TYR A 48 -16.27 -23.83 -24.06
N ASP A 49 -17.47 -23.74 -24.59
CA ASP A 49 -18.12 -24.78 -25.38
C ASP A 49 -19.03 -24.16 -26.47
N ASP A 50 -19.81 -24.97 -27.12
CA ASP A 50 -20.77 -24.63 -28.17
C ASP A 50 -22.22 -24.59 -27.65
N GLN A 51 -22.43 -24.61 -26.32
CA GLN A 51 -23.75 -24.80 -25.70
C GLN A 51 -24.43 -23.50 -25.23
N ARG A 52 -23.84 -22.33 -25.49
CA ARG A 52 -24.37 -21.04 -24.96
C ARG A 52 -25.85 -20.84 -25.23
N ALA A 53 -26.30 -21.15 -26.49
CA ALA A 53 -27.70 -20.96 -26.90
C ALA A 53 -28.69 -21.91 -26.22
N THR A 54 -28.22 -23.03 -25.66
CA THR A 54 -29.05 -24.04 -24.98
C THR A 54 -29.08 -23.84 -23.46
N ARG A 55 -28.22 -22.99 -22.89
CA ARG A 55 -28.16 -22.74 -21.45
C ARG A 55 -29.36 -21.94 -21.00
N THR A 56 -29.94 -22.34 -19.87
CA THR A 56 -30.99 -21.57 -19.21
C THR A 56 -30.40 -20.42 -18.40
N GLY A 57 -31.07 -19.28 -18.39
CA GLY A 57 -30.62 -18.09 -17.68
C GLY A 57 -29.93 -17.06 -18.60
N LYS A 58 -29.50 -15.96 -18.00
CA LYS A 58 -28.80 -14.89 -18.73
C LYS A 58 -27.34 -15.26 -18.95
N SER A 59 -26.84 -15.09 -20.16
CA SER A 59 -25.44 -15.35 -20.50
C SER A 59 -24.81 -14.17 -21.24
N TRP A 60 -23.49 -14.01 -21.07
CA TRP A 60 -22.66 -12.96 -21.68
C TRP A 60 -21.42 -13.61 -22.26
N GLY A 61 -20.97 -13.14 -23.43
CA GLY A 61 -19.64 -13.53 -23.95
C GLY A 61 -18.53 -13.00 -23.03
N ILE A 62 -17.40 -13.68 -23.01
CA ILE A 62 -16.29 -13.33 -22.13
C ILE A 62 -15.72 -11.93 -22.46
N GLU A 63 -15.79 -11.52 -23.72
CA GLU A 63 -15.34 -10.21 -24.20
C GLU A 63 -16.43 -9.13 -24.12
N GLU A 64 -17.65 -9.49 -23.70
CA GLU A 64 -18.72 -8.52 -23.58
C GLU A 64 -18.46 -7.60 -22.40
N THR A 65 -18.36 -6.31 -22.68
CA THR A 65 -18.15 -5.26 -21.67
C THR A 65 -19.30 -4.27 -21.66
N LYS A 66 -19.47 -3.64 -20.50
CA LYS A 66 -20.30 -2.45 -20.34
C LYS A 66 -19.44 -1.27 -19.93
N LYS A 67 -19.84 -0.07 -20.32
CA LYS A 67 -19.15 1.17 -19.95
C LYS A 67 -20.03 1.95 -18.99
N GLU A 68 -19.48 2.36 -17.86
CA GLU A 68 -20.12 3.20 -16.88
C GLU A 68 -19.11 4.20 -16.32
N GLY A 69 -19.43 5.48 -16.35
CA GLY A 69 -18.50 6.54 -15.92
C GLY A 69 -17.16 6.56 -16.68
N GLY A 70 -17.14 6.05 -17.94
CA GLY A 70 -15.92 5.96 -18.74
C GLY A 70 -15.09 4.69 -18.53
N VAL A 71 -15.42 3.87 -17.53
CA VAL A 71 -14.69 2.62 -17.23
C VAL A 71 -15.40 1.44 -17.88
N ALA A 72 -14.66 0.59 -18.58
CA ALA A 72 -15.14 -0.65 -19.15
C ALA A 72 -15.01 -1.78 -18.12
N SER A 73 -16.09 -2.49 -17.84
CA SER A 73 -16.13 -3.66 -16.96
C SER A 73 -16.83 -4.83 -17.65
N PRO A 74 -16.59 -6.10 -17.21
CA PRO A 74 -17.28 -7.25 -17.77
C PRO A 74 -18.81 -7.10 -17.69
N ALA A 75 -19.52 -7.53 -18.72
CA ALA A 75 -20.97 -7.34 -18.81
C ALA A 75 -21.77 -8.09 -17.72
N TRP A 76 -21.21 -9.16 -17.15
CA TRP A 76 -21.80 -9.93 -16.04
C TRP A 76 -21.53 -9.31 -14.65
N ALA A 77 -20.48 -8.48 -14.51
CA ALA A 77 -20.23 -7.78 -13.26
C ALA A 77 -21.31 -6.71 -13.04
N GLU A 78 -21.67 -6.45 -11.80
CA GLU A 78 -22.62 -5.37 -11.48
C GLU A 78 -22.00 -4.00 -11.80
N LYS A 79 -22.72 -2.93 -11.55
CA LYS A 79 -22.29 -1.55 -11.83
C LYS A 79 -20.96 -1.24 -11.15
N TRP A 80 -20.13 -0.41 -11.77
CA TRP A 80 -18.85 0.06 -11.23
C TRP A 80 -18.91 0.52 -9.76
N HIS A 81 -20.00 1.17 -9.37
CA HIS A 81 -20.30 1.57 -7.99
C HIS A 81 -21.42 0.73 -7.34
N GLY A 82 -21.86 -0.38 -7.96
CA GLY A 82 -22.89 -1.27 -7.45
C GLY A 82 -22.28 -2.54 -6.88
N GLU A 83 -22.85 -3.03 -5.78
CA GLU A 83 -22.49 -4.31 -5.19
C GLU A 83 -23.33 -5.43 -5.81
N ASP A 84 -22.69 -6.54 -6.24
CA ASP A 84 -23.44 -7.77 -6.49
C ASP A 84 -23.79 -8.41 -5.13
N ARG A 85 -25.04 -8.29 -4.76
CA ARG A 85 -25.61 -8.84 -3.51
C ARG A 85 -26.37 -10.15 -3.72
N ILE A 86 -26.20 -10.80 -4.85
CA ILE A 86 -26.94 -12.01 -5.23
C ILE A 86 -26.02 -13.18 -5.48
N THR A 87 -24.90 -12.96 -6.17
CA THR A 87 -23.98 -14.03 -6.56
C THR A 87 -23.17 -14.52 -5.35
N THR A 88 -23.51 -15.69 -4.85
CA THR A 88 -22.82 -16.32 -3.71
C THR A 88 -21.77 -17.33 -4.15
N ARG A 89 -21.80 -17.76 -5.42
CA ARG A 89 -20.92 -18.78 -5.98
C ARG A 89 -20.50 -18.48 -7.41
N VAL A 90 -19.25 -18.75 -7.69
CA VAL A 90 -18.68 -18.79 -9.05
C VAL A 90 -18.17 -20.20 -9.32
N VAL A 91 -18.28 -20.69 -10.55
CA VAL A 91 -17.77 -21.98 -11.00
C VAL A 91 -17.08 -21.82 -12.35
N PHE A 92 -15.87 -22.33 -12.47
CA PHE A 92 -15.25 -22.58 -13.77
C PHE A 92 -15.51 -24.01 -14.17
N ASP A 93 -16.28 -24.22 -15.23
CA ASP A 93 -16.55 -25.53 -15.79
C ASP A 93 -15.27 -26.14 -16.39
N ALA A 94 -15.17 -27.48 -16.43
CA ALA A 94 -14.00 -28.16 -16.98
C ALA A 94 -13.71 -27.79 -18.45
N SER A 95 -14.73 -27.38 -19.21
CA SER A 95 -14.56 -26.89 -20.59
C SER A 95 -13.70 -25.62 -20.68
N PHE A 96 -13.69 -24.79 -19.60
CA PHE A 96 -12.98 -23.51 -19.60
C PHE A 96 -11.44 -23.65 -19.60
N ARG A 97 -10.90 -24.84 -19.27
CA ARG A 97 -9.43 -25.08 -19.21
C ARG A 97 -8.69 -24.79 -20.52
N ASP A 98 -9.40 -24.88 -21.66
CA ASP A 98 -8.80 -24.66 -22.97
C ASP A 98 -8.83 -23.19 -23.41
N PHE A 99 -9.59 -22.35 -22.71
CA PHE A 99 -9.63 -20.92 -22.96
C PHE A 99 -8.43 -20.20 -22.32
N ARG A 100 -7.92 -19.19 -22.98
CA ARG A 100 -6.76 -18.37 -22.54
C ARG A 100 -7.18 -16.89 -22.53
N PRO A 101 -7.72 -16.38 -21.43
CA PRO A 101 -8.01 -14.96 -21.32
C PRO A 101 -6.73 -14.14 -21.34
N THR A 102 -6.77 -12.97 -21.93
CA THR A 102 -5.67 -11.97 -21.89
C THR A 102 -5.81 -11.01 -20.73
N THR A 103 -7.00 -10.95 -20.12
CA THR A 103 -7.31 -10.16 -18.92
C THR A 103 -8.33 -10.87 -18.05
N THR A 104 -8.18 -10.72 -16.75
CA THR A 104 -9.19 -11.07 -15.74
C THR A 104 -9.60 -9.86 -14.92
N ALA A 105 -9.25 -8.65 -15.41
CA ALA A 105 -9.54 -7.42 -14.72
C ALA A 105 -11.03 -7.29 -14.39
N MET A 106 -11.34 -6.95 -13.14
CA MET A 106 -12.70 -6.73 -12.62
C MET A 106 -13.66 -7.94 -12.71
N TRP A 107 -13.20 -9.15 -12.97
CA TRP A 107 -14.11 -10.29 -13.20
C TRP A 107 -15.09 -10.52 -12.05
N PHE A 108 -14.68 -10.28 -10.82
CA PHE A 108 -15.51 -10.43 -9.62
C PHE A 108 -15.59 -9.16 -8.76
N SER A 109 -15.31 -8.02 -9.38
CA SER A 109 -15.32 -6.73 -8.68
C SER A 109 -16.67 -6.47 -8.02
N ASN A 110 -16.66 -6.12 -6.73
CA ASN A 110 -17.82 -5.82 -5.88
C ASN A 110 -18.82 -6.99 -5.67
N PHE A 111 -18.36 -8.24 -5.79
CA PHE A 111 -19.17 -9.40 -5.43
C PHE A 111 -19.17 -9.61 -3.91
N THR A 112 -19.84 -8.70 -3.21
CA THR A 112 -19.72 -8.57 -1.73
C THR A 112 -20.26 -9.78 -0.95
N VAL A 113 -21.17 -10.56 -1.56
CA VAL A 113 -21.72 -11.78 -0.96
C VAL A 113 -21.14 -13.07 -1.52
N LEU A 114 -20.14 -12.99 -2.40
CA LEU A 114 -19.45 -14.16 -2.94
C LEU A 114 -18.72 -14.90 -1.83
N ARG A 115 -19.01 -16.20 -1.69
CA ARG A 115 -18.44 -17.06 -0.63
C ARG A 115 -17.51 -18.13 -1.16
N LYS A 116 -17.69 -18.54 -2.42
CA LYS A 116 -16.93 -19.64 -2.99
C LYS A 116 -16.73 -19.48 -4.49
N ILE A 117 -15.50 -19.72 -4.92
CA ILE A 117 -15.14 -19.92 -6.33
C ILE A 117 -14.66 -21.37 -6.46
N GLY A 118 -15.30 -22.15 -7.33
CA GLY A 118 -14.91 -23.54 -7.60
C GLY A 118 -14.38 -23.69 -9.01
N GLY A 119 -13.49 -24.66 -9.22
CA GLY A 119 -12.93 -24.95 -10.53
C GLY A 119 -11.87 -23.93 -10.98
N LEU A 120 -11.23 -23.18 -10.07
CA LEU A 120 -10.17 -22.24 -10.42
C LEU A 120 -8.99 -22.93 -11.15
N GLU A 121 -8.80 -24.21 -10.95
CA GLU A 121 -7.84 -25.05 -11.70
C GLU A 121 -8.17 -25.15 -13.20
N HIS A 122 -9.36 -24.73 -13.61
CA HIS A 122 -9.77 -24.64 -15.02
C HIS A 122 -9.59 -23.24 -15.61
N LEU A 123 -9.23 -22.24 -14.80
CA LEU A 123 -8.89 -20.91 -15.28
C LEU A 123 -7.41 -20.85 -15.66
N ASN A 124 -7.11 -20.89 -16.94
CA ASN A 124 -5.73 -20.79 -17.40
C ASN A 124 -5.32 -19.32 -17.55
N THR A 125 -4.48 -18.85 -16.65
CA THR A 125 -4.03 -17.45 -16.61
C THR A 125 -2.71 -17.18 -17.33
N SER A 126 -2.19 -18.15 -18.11
CA SER A 126 -0.85 -18.06 -18.71
C SER A 126 -0.66 -16.89 -19.70
N GLU A 127 -1.75 -16.35 -20.26
CA GLU A 127 -1.70 -15.21 -21.18
C GLU A 127 -2.24 -13.90 -20.57
N VAL A 128 -2.64 -13.94 -19.31
CA VAL A 128 -3.18 -12.79 -18.61
C VAL A 128 -2.08 -11.75 -18.36
N LYS A 129 -2.35 -10.50 -18.76
CA LYS A 129 -1.48 -9.34 -18.54
C LYS A 129 -2.02 -8.40 -17.49
N ASP A 130 -3.33 -8.42 -17.26
CA ASP A 130 -4.03 -7.51 -16.36
C ASP A 130 -4.97 -8.30 -15.44
N MET A 131 -4.65 -8.27 -14.13
CA MET A 131 -5.45 -8.86 -13.05
C MET A 131 -6.02 -7.79 -12.11
N SER A 132 -5.97 -6.51 -12.53
CA SER A 132 -6.42 -5.41 -11.69
C SER A 132 -7.89 -5.56 -11.29
N TRP A 133 -8.19 -5.25 -10.03
CA TRP A 133 -9.56 -5.30 -9.48
C TRP A 133 -10.25 -6.67 -9.54
N MET A 134 -9.53 -7.77 -9.84
CA MET A 134 -10.15 -9.07 -10.10
C MET A 134 -11.08 -9.50 -8.97
N PHE A 135 -10.68 -9.33 -7.71
CA PHE A 135 -11.45 -9.68 -6.52
C PHE A 135 -11.81 -8.46 -5.66
N TYR A 136 -11.71 -7.25 -6.22
CA TYR A 136 -12.01 -6.03 -5.48
C TYR A 136 -13.38 -6.09 -4.81
N GLY A 137 -13.44 -5.79 -3.49
CA GLY A 137 -14.69 -5.77 -2.74
C GLY A 137 -15.34 -7.14 -2.54
N CYS A 138 -14.64 -8.26 -2.79
CA CYS A 138 -15.15 -9.60 -2.50
C CYS A 138 -15.12 -9.90 -0.99
N SER A 139 -15.82 -9.10 -0.22
CA SER A 139 -15.81 -9.11 1.24
C SER A 139 -16.36 -10.38 1.89
N GLY A 140 -17.19 -11.13 1.15
CA GLY A 140 -17.75 -12.41 1.59
C GLY A 140 -16.82 -13.61 1.44
N LEU A 141 -15.71 -13.49 0.70
CA LEU A 141 -14.71 -14.57 0.56
C LEU A 141 -13.91 -14.72 1.85
N THR A 142 -13.82 -15.95 2.36
CA THR A 142 -13.00 -16.30 3.55
C THR A 142 -11.74 -17.06 3.19
N SER A 143 -11.69 -17.67 2.00
CA SER A 143 -10.52 -18.35 1.46
C SER A 143 -10.54 -18.31 -0.07
N LEU A 144 -9.37 -18.41 -0.68
CA LEU A 144 -9.21 -18.39 -2.14
C LEU A 144 -8.00 -19.26 -2.50
N ASP A 145 -8.23 -20.28 -3.34
CA ASP A 145 -7.16 -21.16 -3.86
C ASP A 145 -6.62 -20.57 -5.17
N LEU A 146 -5.39 -20.06 -5.14
CA LEU A 146 -4.70 -19.46 -6.28
C LEU A 146 -3.51 -20.31 -6.76
N SER A 147 -3.39 -21.56 -6.28
CA SER A 147 -2.24 -22.43 -6.55
C SER A 147 -2.00 -22.72 -8.04
N HIS A 148 -3.04 -22.55 -8.87
CA HIS A 148 -2.98 -22.78 -10.32
C HIS A 148 -2.76 -21.49 -11.14
N PHE A 149 -2.64 -20.34 -10.49
CA PHE A 149 -2.44 -19.08 -11.20
C PHE A 149 -1.02 -18.99 -11.76
N ASN A 150 -0.92 -18.76 -13.05
CA ASN A 150 0.33 -18.37 -13.70
C ASN A 150 0.32 -16.85 -13.91
N THR A 151 1.16 -16.14 -13.19
CA THR A 151 1.22 -14.67 -13.23
C THR A 151 2.46 -14.12 -13.94
N GLN A 152 3.23 -15.01 -14.64
CA GLN A 152 4.49 -14.60 -15.27
C GLN A 152 4.37 -13.48 -16.31
N ASN A 153 3.20 -13.32 -16.94
CA ASN A 153 2.94 -12.29 -17.95
C ASN A 153 2.18 -11.08 -17.42
N VAL A 154 1.82 -11.10 -16.12
CA VAL A 154 1.02 -10.03 -15.51
C VAL A 154 1.87 -8.79 -15.29
N THR A 155 1.34 -7.64 -15.69
CA THR A 155 1.97 -6.32 -15.52
C THR A 155 1.20 -5.40 -14.57
N ASP A 156 -0.10 -5.67 -14.34
CA ASP A 156 -0.96 -4.88 -13.47
C ASP A 156 -1.72 -5.79 -12.48
N MET A 157 -1.46 -5.62 -11.18
CA MET A 157 -2.15 -6.28 -10.06
C MET A 157 -2.82 -5.27 -9.13
N SER A 158 -3.01 -4.02 -9.58
CA SER A 158 -3.60 -2.96 -8.77
C SER A 158 -4.98 -3.34 -8.27
N TRP A 159 -5.26 -3.12 -6.98
CA TRP A 159 -6.55 -3.39 -6.34
C TRP A 159 -7.01 -4.85 -6.39
N MET A 160 -6.15 -5.81 -6.73
CA MET A 160 -6.58 -7.18 -7.02
C MET A 160 -7.39 -7.80 -5.87
N PHE A 161 -7.00 -7.58 -4.63
CA PHE A 161 -7.67 -8.12 -3.44
C PHE A 161 -8.25 -7.01 -2.53
N SER A 162 -8.23 -5.76 -2.98
CA SER A 162 -8.68 -4.64 -2.13
C SER A 162 -10.12 -4.85 -1.68
N GLY A 163 -10.38 -4.60 -0.38
CA GLY A 163 -11.70 -4.78 0.23
C GLY A 163 -12.10 -6.24 0.46
N CYS A 164 -11.17 -7.19 0.37
CA CYS A 164 -11.41 -8.59 0.72
C CYS A 164 -11.26 -8.81 2.24
N TRP A 165 -12.00 -8.06 3.04
CA TRP A 165 -11.85 -8.09 4.51
C TRP A 165 -12.22 -9.43 5.16
N GLY A 166 -12.95 -10.31 4.47
CA GLY A 166 -13.30 -11.65 4.95
C GLY A 166 -12.15 -12.67 4.83
N LEU A 167 -11.12 -12.41 4.01
CA LEU A 167 -9.98 -13.30 3.86
C LEU A 167 -9.15 -13.31 5.13
N THR A 168 -8.92 -14.50 5.69
CA THR A 168 -8.08 -14.69 6.89
C THR A 168 -6.66 -15.17 6.56
N SER A 169 -6.48 -15.73 5.37
CA SER A 169 -5.19 -16.14 4.81
C SER A 169 -5.23 -16.04 3.28
N LEU A 170 -4.08 -15.87 2.66
CA LEU A 170 -3.92 -15.82 1.21
C LEU A 170 -2.56 -16.44 0.85
N ASP A 171 -2.60 -17.55 0.10
CA ASP A 171 -1.39 -18.20 -0.40
C ASP A 171 -1.01 -17.60 -1.77
N LEU A 172 0.15 -16.95 -1.83
CA LEU A 172 0.69 -16.30 -3.02
C LEU A 172 2.02 -16.92 -3.47
N LEU A 173 2.38 -18.09 -2.94
CA LEU A 173 3.68 -18.74 -3.19
C LEU A 173 3.99 -18.94 -4.69
N HIS A 174 2.95 -19.12 -5.51
CA HIS A 174 3.08 -19.33 -6.95
C HIS A 174 3.06 -18.04 -7.78
N PHE A 175 2.92 -16.86 -7.13
CA PHE A 175 2.90 -15.60 -7.86
C PHE A 175 4.30 -15.18 -8.32
N ASN A 176 4.49 -15.11 -9.63
CA ASN A 176 5.67 -14.51 -10.23
C ASN A 176 5.37 -13.05 -10.59
N THR A 177 5.99 -12.11 -9.88
CA THR A 177 5.74 -10.68 -10.04
C THR A 177 6.85 -9.94 -10.78
N GLN A 178 7.80 -10.66 -11.43
CA GLN A 178 8.96 -10.05 -12.09
C GLN A 178 8.61 -9.02 -13.17
N ASN A 179 7.44 -9.16 -13.82
CA ASN A 179 6.98 -8.25 -14.89
C ASN A 179 5.95 -7.23 -14.39
N VAL A 180 5.58 -7.27 -13.11
CA VAL A 180 4.57 -6.38 -12.55
C VAL A 180 5.17 -4.98 -12.36
N THR A 181 4.46 -3.98 -12.87
CA THR A 181 4.83 -2.56 -12.76
C THR A 181 3.88 -1.78 -11.85
N LYS A 182 2.68 -2.32 -11.58
CA LYS A 182 1.64 -1.68 -10.77
C LYS A 182 1.11 -2.64 -9.73
N MET A 183 1.23 -2.27 -8.44
CA MET A 183 0.73 -3.01 -7.28
C MET A 183 -0.05 -2.11 -6.29
N TRP A 184 -0.40 -0.88 -6.71
CA TRP A 184 -1.05 0.04 -5.81
C TRP A 184 -2.39 -0.51 -5.31
N ALA A 185 -2.62 -0.35 -4.01
CA ALA A 185 -3.79 -0.84 -3.29
C ALA A 185 -4.07 -2.35 -3.42
N MET A 186 -3.07 -3.20 -3.76
CA MET A 186 -3.30 -4.63 -4.03
C MET A 186 -4.00 -5.35 -2.87
N PHE A 187 -3.64 -5.05 -1.62
CA PHE A 187 -4.22 -5.65 -0.42
C PHE A 187 -5.01 -4.66 0.45
N SER A 188 -5.28 -3.47 -0.07
CA SER A 188 -5.98 -2.42 0.68
C SER A 188 -7.28 -2.95 1.29
N GLY A 189 -7.51 -2.70 2.59
CA GLY A 189 -8.72 -3.14 3.29
C GLY A 189 -8.83 -4.65 3.54
N CYS A 190 -7.75 -5.42 3.39
CA CYS A 190 -7.73 -6.84 3.76
C CYS A 190 -7.59 -6.99 5.29
N SER A 191 -8.51 -6.43 6.05
CA SER A 191 -8.43 -6.35 7.51
C SER A 191 -8.55 -7.70 8.23
N GLY A 192 -9.01 -8.75 7.56
CA GLY A 192 -9.05 -10.11 8.11
C GLY A 192 -7.73 -10.87 8.05
N LEU A 193 -6.77 -10.44 7.20
CA LEU A 193 -5.46 -11.08 7.10
C LEU A 193 -4.65 -10.82 8.38
N THR A 194 -4.14 -11.89 8.99
CA THR A 194 -3.26 -11.81 10.19
C THR A 194 -1.78 -11.92 9.84
N SER A 195 -1.47 -12.51 8.70
CA SER A 195 -0.13 -12.61 8.11
C SER A 195 -0.22 -12.68 6.60
N LEU A 196 0.86 -12.32 5.92
CA LEU A 196 0.95 -12.38 4.46
C LEU A 196 2.40 -12.69 4.08
N ASP A 197 2.61 -13.81 3.38
CA ASP A 197 3.94 -14.19 2.87
C ASP A 197 4.14 -13.57 1.47
N LEU A 198 5.08 -12.64 1.39
CA LEU A 198 5.48 -11.95 0.15
C LEU A 198 6.93 -12.24 -0.24
N SER A 199 7.55 -13.27 0.34
CA SER A 199 8.97 -13.61 0.14
C SER A 199 9.36 -13.88 -1.33
N HIS A 200 8.37 -14.23 -2.16
CA HIS A 200 8.55 -14.48 -3.60
C HIS A 200 8.26 -13.26 -4.48
N PHE A 201 7.84 -12.14 -3.90
CA PHE A 201 7.54 -10.94 -4.69
C PHE A 201 8.81 -10.26 -5.17
N ASN A 202 8.93 -10.11 -6.48
CA ASN A 202 9.94 -9.27 -7.11
C ASN A 202 9.29 -7.91 -7.44
N THR A 203 9.74 -6.87 -6.76
CA THR A 203 9.17 -5.52 -6.91
C THR A 203 10.06 -4.55 -7.69
N GLN A 204 11.15 -5.04 -8.30
CA GLN A 204 12.15 -4.19 -8.97
C GLN A 204 11.59 -3.29 -10.07
N ASN A 205 10.48 -3.68 -10.72
CA ASN A 205 9.85 -2.93 -11.80
C ASN A 205 8.65 -2.10 -11.33
N VAL A 206 8.29 -2.15 -10.04
CA VAL A 206 7.14 -1.43 -9.49
C VAL A 206 7.49 0.04 -9.30
N THR A 207 6.61 0.92 -9.79
CA THR A 207 6.77 2.38 -9.68
C THR A 207 5.79 3.03 -8.71
N ASN A 208 4.69 2.35 -8.39
CA ASN A 208 3.66 2.85 -7.49
C ASN A 208 3.25 1.75 -6.50
N MET A 209 3.46 2.00 -5.19
CA MET A 209 3.06 1.14 -4.07
C MET A 209 2.05 1.81 -3.15
N SER A 210 1.41 2.91 -3.61
CA SER A 210 0.45 3.64 -2.79
C SER A 210 -0.67 2.72 -2.31
N ASN A 211 -1.11 2.92 -1.07
CA ASN A 211 -2.21 2.17 -0.45
C ASN A 211 -2.03 0.64 -0.41
N MET A 212 -0.84 0.08 -0.70
CA MET A 212 -0.67 -1.37 -0.91
C MET A 212 -1.21 -2.20 0.25
N PHE A 213 -1.02 -1.74 1.49
CA PHE A 213 -1.50 -2.36 2.72
C PHE A 213 -2.46 -1.46 3.51
N TYR A 214 -3.05 -0.44 2.88
CA TYR A 214 -3.98 0.47 3.53
C TYR A 214 -5.06 -0.30 4.30
N ALA A 215 -5.31 0.07 5.56
CA ALA A 215 -6.33 -0.53 6.43
C ALA A 215 -6.22 -2.07 6.60
N CYS A 216 -5.02 -2.64 6.44
CA CYS A 216 -4.76 -4.05 6.80
C CYS A 216 -4.60 -4.19 8.32
N SER A 217 -5.64 -3.85 9.07
CA SER A 217 -5.61 -3.73 10.54
C SER A 217 -5.39 -5.05 11.28
N GLY A 218 -5.61 -6.20 10.62
CA GLY A 218 -5.38 -7.52 11.19
C GLY A 218 -3.93 -7.99 11.14
N LEU A 219 -3.08 -7.39 10.27
CA LEU A 219 -1.68 -7.80 10.15
C LEU A 219 -0.91 -7.50 11.44
N ASN A 220 -0.29 -8.54 12.02
CA ASN A 220 0.54 -8.42 13.21
C ASN A 220 2.03 -8.25 12.88
N SER A 221 2.46 -8.77 11.75
CA SER A 221 3.80 -8.66 11.20
C SER A 221 3.75 -8.69 9.68
N LEU A 222 4.77 -8.11 9.05
CA LEU A 222 4.91 -8.07 7.60
C LEU A 222 6.41 -8.07 7.26
N ASP A 223 6.87 -9.11 6.54
CA ASP A 223 8.25 -9.19 6.06
C ASP A 223 8.34 -8.58 4.65
N LEU A 224 9.08 -7.49 4.55
CA LEU A 224 9.32 -6.75 3.31
C LEU A 224 10.81 -6.75 2.93
N SER A 225 11.63 -7.61 3.54
CA SER A 225 13.08 -7.66 3.32
C SER A 225 13.49 -7.89 1.86
N HIS A 226 12.62 -8.49 1.06
CA HIS A 226 12.82 -8.75 -0.37
C HIS A 226 12.31 -7.63 -1.29
N PHE A 227 11.67 -6.59 -0.74
CA PHE A 227 11.15 -5.50 -1.55
C PHE A 227 12.28 -4.61 -2.08
N ASN A 228 12.36 -4.46 -3.39
CA ASN A 228 13.21 -3.49 -4.05
C ASN A 228 12.36 -2.28 -4.45
N THR A 229 12.56 -1.15 -3.77
CA THR A 229 11.77 0.07 -3.98
C THR A 229 12.51 1.15 -4.75
N GLN A 230 13.66 0.83 -5.39
CA GLN A 230 14.50 1.82 -6.07
C GLN A 230 13.79 2.61 -7.18
N ASN A 231 12.76 2.03 -7.80
CA ASN A 231 11.99 2.66 -8.89
C ASN A 231 10.65 3.24 -8.43
N VAL A 232 10.33 3.13 -7.13
CA VAL A 232 9.05 3.60 -6.58
C VAL A 232 9.09 5.12 -6.42
N THR A 233 8.06 5.79 -6.92
CA THR A 233 7.87 7.24 -6.81
C THR A 233 6.72 7.63 -5.87
N ASP A 234 5.79 6.72 -5.62
CA ASP A 234 4.59 6.96 -4.83
C ASP A 234 4.42 5.88 -3.75
N MET A 235 4.54 6.27 -2.48
CA MET A 235 4.35 5.43 -1.28
C MET A 235 3.26 5.97 -0.35
N ARG A 236 2.42 6.92 -0.83
CA ARG A 236 1.35 7.48 0.00
C ARG A 236 0.43 6.39 0.53
N GLU A 237 0.03 6.54 1.80
CA GLU A 237 -0.90 5.64 2.49
C GLU A 237 -0.48 4.16 2.53
N MET A 238 0.78 3.81 2.20
CA MET A 238 1.19 2.41 2.01
C MET A 238 0.85 1.53 3.20
N PHE A 239 1.01 2.01 4.44
CA PHE A 239 0.70 1.30 5.67
C PHE A 239 -0.39 1.99 6.52
N SER A 240 -1.07 3.00 5.97
CA SER A 240 -2.09 3.74 6.72
C SER A 240 -3.17 2.78 7.25
N GLY A 241 -3.49 2.88 8.54
CA GLY A 241 -4.47 2.01 9.20
C GLY A 241 -4.00 0.59 9.49
N CYS A 242 -2.70 0.27 9.34
CA CYS A 242 -2.14 -1.03 9.77
C CYS A 242 -1.99 -1.06 11.30
N SER A 243 -3.09 -0.96 12.02
CA SER A 243 -3.11 -0.79 13.47
C SER A 243 -2.64 -2.00 14.27
N GLY A 244 -2.64 -3.19 13.67
CA GLY A 244 -2.15 -4.43 14.28
C GLY A 244 -0.63 -4.59 14.26
N LEU A 245 0.09 -3.87 13.38
CA LEU A 245 1.54 -3.96 13.30
C LEU A 245 2.19 -3.38 14.56
N THR A 246 3.04 -4.18 15.21
CA THR A 246 3.81 -3.74 16.41
C THR A 246 5.24 -3.34 16.07
N SER A 247 5.76 -3.82 14.96
CA SER A 247 7.06 -3.47 14.38
C SER A 247 7.00 -3.57 12.85
N LEU A 248 7.86 -2.85 12.17
CA LEU A 248 7.99 -2.88 10.72
C LEU A 248 9.45 -2.64 10.34
N ASP A 249 10.06 -3.62 9.66
CA ASP A 249 11.42 -3.48 9.13
C ASP A 249 11.36 -2.92 7.71
N LEU A 250 11.93 -1.73 7.54
CA LEU A 250 12.01 -1.01 6.26
C LEU A 250 13.46 -0.86 5.78
N SER A 251 14.41 -1.60 6.35
CA SER A 251 15.85 -1.48 6.05
C SER A 251 16.20 -1.73 4.57
N SER A 252 15.34 -2.48 3.84
CA SER A 252 15.47 -2.71 2.39
C SER A 252 14.95 -1.56 1.52
N PHE A 253 14.22 -0.58 2.10
CA PHE A 253 13.57 0.47 1.32
C PHE A 253 14.58 1.52 0.83
N ASN A 254 14.60 1.75 -0.47
CA ASN A 254 15.28 2.88 -1.09
C ASN A 254 14.23 3.91 -1.51
N THR A 255 14.23 5.06 -0.85
CA THR A 255 13.23 6.11 -1.06
C THR A 255 13.75 7.31 -1.86
N GLN A 256 14.93 7.18 -2.49
CA GLN A 256 15.58 8.31 -3.20
C GLN A 256 14.74 8.92 -4.34
N ASN A 257 13.85 8.12 -4.96
CA ASN A 257 13.00 8.55 -6.07
C ASN A 257 11.56 8.87 -5.64
N VAL A 258 11.25 8.73 -4.35
CA VAL A 258 9.89 8.94 -3.84
C VAL A 258 9.59 10.43 -3.73
N THR A 259 8.43 10.82 -4.27
CA THR A 259 7.90 12.19 -4.22
C THR A 259 6.69 12.32 -3.30
N GLU A 260 5.96 11.22 -3.08
CA GLU A 260 4.70 11.17 -2.33
C GLU A 260 4.81 10.20 -1.14
N MET A 261 4.75 10.73 0.10
CA MET A 261 4.81 9.94 1.34
C MET A 261 3.72 10.30 2.35
N HIS A 262 2.77 11.15 1.96
CA HIS A 262 1.72 11.56 2.89
C HIS A 262 0.88 10.36 3.36
N TYR A 263 0.41 10.41 4.61
CA TYR A 263 -0.32 9.34 5.30
C TYR A 263 0.40 7.99 5.42
N MET A 264 1.69 7.85 5.08
CA MET A 264 2.34 6.54 4.91
C MET A 264 2.16 5.62 6.12
N PHE A 265 2.23 6.15 7.35
CA PHE A 265 2.05 5.40 8.61
C PHE A 265 0.84 5.86 9.43
N SER A 266 -0.06 6.67 8.85
CA SER A 266 -1.22 7.20 9.55
C SER A 266 -2.04 6.07 10.19
N GLY A 267 -2.42 6.20 11.46
CA GLY A 267 -3.23 5.21 12.17
C GLY A 267 -2.52 3.89 12.49
N CYS A 268 -1.19 3.83 12.44
CA CYS A 268 -0.41 2.68 12.89
C CYS A 268 -0.24 2.70 14.42
N TRP A 269 -1.33 2.54 15.16
CA TRP A 269 -1.34 2.70 16.63
C TRP A 269 -0.50 1.68 17.37
N GLY A 270 -0.32 0.48 16.78
CA GLY A 270 0.42 -0.63 17.36
C GLY A 270 1.93 -0.46 17.30
N LEU A 271 2.45 0.38 16.37
CA LEU A 271 3.89 0.57 16.22
C LEU A 271 4.48 1.24 17.46
N THR A 272 5.47 0.57 18.08
CA THR A 272 6.20 1.10 19.24
C THR A 272 7.52 1.75 18.90
N SER A 273 8.10 1.37 17.77
CA SER A 273 9.34 1.93 17.19
C SER A 273 9.29 1.83 15.67
N LEU A 274 10.02 2.71 15.00
CA LEU A 274 10.15 2.73 13.55
C LEU A 274 11.53 3.27 13.19
N ASP A 275 12.34 2.46 12.48
CA ASP A 275 13.64 2.89 11.97
C ASP A 275 13.50 3.44 10.56
N LEU A 276 13.75 4.75 10.43
CA LEU A 276 13.71 5.50 9.17
C LEU A 276 15.09 6.03 8.76
N SER A 277 16.17 5.53 9.38
CA SER A 277 17.53 6.03 9.15
C SER A 277 17.99 5.93 7.68
N HIS A 278 17.39 5.02 6.91
CA HIS A 278 17.65 4.81 5.48
C HIS A 278 16.80 5.65 4.54
N PHE A 279 15.81 6.38 5.08
CA PHE A 279 14.91 7.17 4.24
C PHE A 279 15.61 8.41 3.70
N ASN A 280 15.59 8.56 2.38
CA ASN A 280 15.98 9.77 1.68
C ASN A 280 14.71 10.50 1.23
N THR A 281 14.44 11.65 1.84
CA THR A 281 13.22 12.43 1.57
C THR A 281 13.48 13.69 0.74
N GLN A 282 14.67 13.81 0.10
CA GLN A 282 15.05 15.04 -0.63
C GLN A 282 14.10 15.41 -1.77
N ASN A 283 13.38 14.43 -2.36
CA ASN A 283 12.46 14.66 -3.46
C ASN A 283 10.99 14.72 -3.01
N VAL A 284 10.72 14.53 -1.72
CA VAL A 284 9.36 14.50 -1.19
C VAL A 284 8.80 15.91 -1.10
N THR A 285 7.57 16.08 -1.61
CA THR A 285 6.85 17.35 -1.63
C THR A 285 5.73 17.45 -0.59
N GLU A 286 5.18 16.31 -0.17
CA GLU A 286 4.06 16.23 0.77
C GLU A 286 4.34 15.20 1.87
N MET A 287 4.26 15.65 3.15
CA MET A 287 4.44 14.81 4.35
C MET A 287 3.27 14.91 5.33
N HIS A 288 2.15 15.53 4.88
CA HIS A 288 0.99 15.69 5.74
C HIS A 288 0.45 14.33 6.21
N TYR A 289 -0.04 14.27 7.46
CA TYR A 289 -0.57 13.07 8.13
C TYR A 289 0.39 11.86 8.19
N MET A 290 1.69 12.00 7.88
CA MET A 290 2.60 10.84 7.72
C MET A 290 2.61 9.92 8.94
N PHE A 291 2.55 10.46 10.15
CA PHE A 291 2.51 9.72 11.42
C PHE A 291 1.24 9.99 12.24
N TYR A 292 0.18 10.48 11.60
CA TYR A 292 -1.08 10.80 12.29
C TYR A 292 -1.58 9.61 13.10
N GLY A 293 -1.86 9.82 14.39
CA GLY A 293 -2.41 8.81 15.27
C GLY A 293 -1.46 7.65 15.60
N CYS A 294 -0.14 7.77 15.36
CA CYS A 294 0.84 6.77 15.78
C CYS A 294 1.06 6.82 17.31
N SER A 295 0.02 6.54 18.08
CA SER A 295 0.00 6.72 19.54
C SER A 295 0.93 5.76 20.29
N GLY A 296 1.32 4.65 19.68
CA GLY A 296 2.26 3.67 20.26
C GLY A 296 3.73 4.09 20.19
N LEU A 297 4.09 5.00 19.26
CA LEU A 297 5.47 5.46 19.11
C LEU A 297 5.92 6.25 20.34
N THR A 298 7.01 5.83 20.98
CA THR A 298 7.61 6.53 22.13
C THR A 298 8.79 7.41 21.77
N SER A 299 9.42 7.13 20.63
CA SER A 299 10.52 7.90 20.02
C SER A 299 10.48 7.76 18.51
N LEU A 300 11.01 8.73 17.80
CA LEU A 300 11.13 8.73 16.35
C LEU A 300 12.39 9.51 15.95
N ASP A 301 13.32 8.85 15.23
CA ASP A 301 14.52 9.50 14.69
C ASP A 301 14.23 9.98 13.27
N LEU A 302 14.29 11.29 13.07
CA LEU A 302 14.07 11.98 11.78
C LEU A 302 15.36 12.61 11.25
N SER A 303 16.52 12.23 11.76
CA SER A 303 17.80 12.86 11.40
C SER A 303 18.17 12.70 9.91
N SER A 304 17.60 11.67 9.24
CA SER A 304 17.77 11.44 7.79
C SER A 304 16.84 12.31 6.92
N PHE A 305 15.80 12.96 7.51
CA PHE A 305 14.79 13.68 6.73
C PHE A 305 15.34 15.00 6.20
N ASN A 306 15.17 15.21 4.90
CA ASN A 306 15.39 16.49 4.22
C ASN A 306 14.02 17.03 3.78
N THR A 307 13.62 18.17 4.35
CA THR A 307 12.30 18.77 4.10
C THR A 307 12.34 20.00 3.22
N GLN A 308 13.48 20.27 2.54
CA GLN A 308 13.65 21.50 1.75
C GLN A 308 12.62 21.70 0.63
N ASN A 309 12.06 20.59 0.09
CA ASN A 309 11.08 20.61 -1.01
C ASN A 309 9.64 20.42 -0.52
N VAL A 310 9.45 20.22 0.79
CA VAL A 310 8.12 19.94 1.37
C VAL A 310 7.29 21.21 1.45
N THR A 311 6.05 21.14 0.98
CA THR A 311 5.08 22.24 0.98
C THR A 311 3.96 22.05 2.00
N GLU A 312 3.68 20.81 2.42
CA GLU A 312 2.59 20.46 3.33
C GLU A 312 3.05 19.52 4.44
N MET A 313 2.85 19.94 5.72
CA MET A 313 3.18 19.18 6.94
C MET A 313 2.03 19.13 7.95
N HIS A 314 0.81 19.55 7.53
CA HIS A 314 -0.32 19.59 8.44
C HIS A 314 -0.65 18.17 8.98
N TYR A 315 -1.03 18.09 10.25
CA TYR A 315 -1.32 16.86 10.99
C TYR A 315 -0.19 15.81 11.01
N MET A 316 1.06 16.14 10.64
CA MET A 316 2.13 15.14 10.45
C MET A 316 2.35 14.24 11.67
N PHE A 317 2.29 14.79 12.88
CA PHE A 317 2.45 14.08 14.15
C PHE A 317 1.20 14.12 15.04
N SER A 318 0.08 14.64 14.53
CA SER A 318 -1.14 14.78 15.32
C SER A 318 -1.57 13.44 15.92
N GLY A 319 -1.89 13.43 17.22
CA GLY A 319 -2.28 12.22 17.92
C GLY A 319 -1.14 11.24 18.25
N CYS A 320 0.13 11.62 18.05
CA CYS A 320 1.29 10.83 18.51
C CYS A 320 1.44 10.94 20.04
N SER A 321 0.44 10.48 20.78
CA SER A 321 0.33 10.68 22.22
C SER A 321 1.38 9.95 23.06
N GLY A 322 2.11 8.98 22.47
CA GLY A 322 3.23 8.27 23.12
C GLY A 322 4.58 8.97 23.01
N LEU A 323 4.75 9.89 22.04
CA LEU A 323 6.03 10.59 21.84
C LEU A 323 6.33 11.54 23.03
N THR A 324 7.51 11.38 23.62
CA THR A 324 7.95 12.22 24.75
C THR A 324 8.89 13.35 24.31
N SER A 325 9.63 13.14 23.24
CA SER A 325 10.52 14.13 22.63
C SER A 325 10.61 13.93 21.12
N LEU A 326 10.84 15.01 20.39
CA LEU A 326 11.02 14.97 18.94
C LEU A 326 12.12 15.95 18.52
N ASP A 327 12.99 15.53 17.63
CA ASP A 327 14.04 16.35 17.06
C ASP A 327 13.72 16.68 15.61
N VAL A 328 13.44 17.98 15.38
CA VAL A 328 13.15 18.56 14.07
C VAL A 328 14.17 19.63 13.67
N SER A 329 15.37 19.58 14.28
CA SER A 329 16.41 20.61 14.06
C SER A 329 16.96 20.64 12.63
N ASN A 330 16.77 19.55 11.87
CA ASN A 330 17.12 19.43 10.45
C ASN A 330 15.97 19.84 9.49
N PHE A 331 14.76 20.15 10.02
CA PHE A 331 13.65 20.53 9.17
C PHE A 331 13.85 21.93 8.58
N ASN A 332 13.74 22.03 7.26
CA ASN A 332 13.64 23.29 6.55
C ASN A 332 12.17 23.55 6.19
N THR A 333 11.59 24.59 6.75
CA THR A 333 10.16 24.93 6.60
C THR A 333 9.90 26.12 5.69
N GLN A 334 10.92 26.62 4.97
CA GLN A 334 10.81 27.84 4.14
C GLN A 334 9.76 27.72 3.03
N ASN A 335 9.54 26.51 2.50
CA ASN A 335 8.56 26.27 1.44
C ASN A 335 7.22 25.76 1.96
N VAL A 336 7.09 25.53 3.27
CA VAL A 336 5.88 24.94 3.85
C VAL A 336 4.79 26.00 3.97
N THR A 337 3.63 25.70 3.40
CA THR A 337 2.46 26.59 3.39
C THR A 337 1.39 26.18 4.39
N ARG A 338 1.40 24.89 4.84
CA ARG A 338 0.42 24.33 5.78
C ARG A 338 1.08 23.52 6.87
N MET A 339 0.87 23.93 8.13
CA MET A 339 1.33 23.24 9.36
C MET A 339 0.23 23.11 10.40
N HIS A 340 -1.03 23.42 10.05
CA HIS A 340 -2.10 23.36 11.05
C HIS A 340 -2.17 21.97 11.70
N SER A 341 -2.39 21.98 13.01
CA SER A 341 -2.50 20.76 13.82
C SER A 341 -1.31 19.78 13.73
N MET A 342 -0.10 20.25 13.34
CA MET A 342 1.06 19.37 13.09
C MET A 342 1.42 18.52 14.31
N PHE A 343 1.31 19.05 15.53
CA PHE A 343 1.55 18.34 16.79
C PHE A 343 0.29 18.23 17.66
N PHE A 344 -0.90 18.48 17.09
CA PHE A 344 -2.16 18.42 17.83
C PHE A 344 -2.28 17.13 18.65
N ASP A 345 -2.64 17.24 19.93
CA ASP A 345 -2.86 16.09 20.85
C ASP A 345 -1.63 15.17 21.02
N CYS A 346 -0.40 15.70 20.87
CA CYS A 346 0.83 15.02 21.30
C CYS A 346 0.96 15.17 22.83
N SER A 347 0.08 14.53 23.58
CA SER A 347 -0.16 14.81 24.99
C SER A 347 0.99 14.44 25.94
N ALA A 348 1.89 13.51 25.54
CA ALA A 348 3.10 13.16 26.30
C ALA A 348 4.34 14.00 25.90
N LEU A 349 4.23 14.81 24.84
CA LEU A 349 5.38 15.51 24.27
C LEU A 349 5.84 16.63 25.19
N THR A 350 7.07 16.47 25.71
CA THR A 350 7.68 17.45 26.63
C THR A 350 8.68 18.37 25.95
N THR A 351 9.30 17.90 24.86
CA THR A 351 10.43 18.61 24.23
C THR A 351 10.37 18.45 22.71
N ILE A 352 10.44 19.57 22.01
CA ILE A 352 10.66 19.63 20.55
C ILE A 352 11.97 20.37 20.32
N ASN A 353 12.98 19.66 19.81
CA ASN A 353 14.29 20.27 19.54
C ASN A 353 14.30 20.93 18.16
N SER A 354 14.59 22.23 18.12
CA SER A 354 14.88 23.00 16.91
C SER A 354 15.80 24.18 17.24
N ASN A 355 16.72 24.50 16.34
CA ASN A 355 17.62 25.65 16.48
C ASN A 355 17.13 26.90 15.73
N THR A 356 16.00 26.80 15.05
CA THR A 356 15.44 27.89 14.22
C THR A 356 13.97 28.09 14.55
N ALA A 357 13.54 29.34 14.52
CA ALA A 357 12.12 29.66 14.53
C ALA A 357 11.48 29.31 13.18
N TRP A 358 10.24 28.81 13.23
CA TRP A 358 9.48 28.48 12.03
C TRP A 358 8.48 29.57 11.67
N GLN A 359 8.12 29.63 10.39
CA GLN A 359 7.08 30.52 9.88
C GLN A 359 6.19 29.72 8.93
N CYS A 360 4.88 29.92 9.01
CA CYS A 360 3.92 29.29 8.11
C CYS A 360 2.63 30.10 8.10
N PRO A 361 2.02 30.33 6.93
CA PRO A 361 0.76 31.08 6.85
C PRO A 361 -0.45 30.35 7.43
N GLU A 362 -0.50 29.01 7.33
CA GLU A 362 -1.59 28.20 7.87
C GLU A 362 -1.06 27.28 8.97
N SER A 363 -1.28 27.63 10.23
CA SER A 363 -0.67 26.97 11.40
C SER A 363 -1.60 26.85 12.61
N GLU A 364 -2.91 27.02 12.42
CA GLU A 364 -3.91 26.94 13.49
C GLU A 364 -3.78 25.61 14.24
N ASP A 365 -3.96 25.64 15.54
CA ASP A 365 -3.95 24.47 16.43
C ASP A 365 -2.66 23.62 16.36
N MET A 366 -1.56 24.14 15.84
CA MET A 366 -0.30 23.42 15.64
C MET A 366 0.15 22.66 16.89
N PHE A 367 0.04 23.29 18.08
CA PHE A 367 0.40 22.72 19.37
C PHE A 367 -0.79 22.48 20.30
N ALA A 368 -2.04 22.57 19.81
CA ALA A 368 -3.20 22.43 20.67
C ALA A 368 -3.18 21.03 21.36
N ARG A 369 -3.51 21.00 22.66
CA ARG A 369 -3.48 19.85 23.55
C ARG A 369 -2.09 19.25 23.86
N CYS A 370 -1.00 19.93 23.50
CA CYS A 370 0.36 19.51 23.87
C CYS A 370 0.73 20.00 25.28
N THR A 371 -0.08 19.66 26.26
CA THR A 371 -0.07 20.26 27.64
C THR A 371 1.22 20.03 28.43
N GLN A 372 2.09 19.12 28.01
CA GLN A 372 3.36 18.78 28.66
C GLN A 372 4.57 19.53 28.07
N LEU A 373 4.38 20.31 27.00
CA LEU A 373 5.50 21.01 26.36
C LEU A 373 6.21 21.96 27.30
N LYS A 374 7.56 21.92 27.23
CA LYS A 374 8.49 22.70 28.02
C LYS A 374 9.58 23.26 27.11
N GLY A 375 9.34 24.42 26.53
CA GLY A 375 10.35 25.18 25.78
C GLY A 375 10.92 26.34 26.59
N ALA A 376 11.21 27.43 25.91
CA ALA A 376 11.59 28.69 26.57
C ALA A 376 10.46 29.24 27.46
N VAL A 377 9.20 28.91 27.14
CA VAL A 377 8.00 29.26 27.91
C VAL A 377 7.16 28.03 28.22
N ALA A 378 6.33 28.13 29.26
CA ALA A 378 5.34 27.11 29.58
C ALA A 378 4.21 27.09 28.54
N TYR A 379 3.57 25.93 28.35
CA TYR A 379 2.43 25.76 27.47
C TYR A 379 1.24 26.67 27.88
N ASP A 380 0.65 27.36 26.90
CA ASP A 380 -0.55 28.18 27.02
C ASP A 380 -1.57 27.72 25.96
N GLU A 381 -2.74 27.27 26.40
CA GLU A 381 -3.79 26.75 25.51
C GLU A 381 -4.34 27.78 24.51
N ASN A 382 -4.11 29.09 24.76
CA ASN A 382 -4.51 30.18 23.87
C ASN A 382 -3.44 30.54 22.83
N LYS A 383 -2.27 29.90 22.87
CA LYS A 383 -1.12 30.15 22.00
C LYS A 383 -0.65 28.84 21.35
N THR A 384 -1.32 28.45 20.30
CA THR A 384 -1.14 27.11 19.72
C THR A 384 -0.69 27.11 18.27
N ASP A 385 -0.45 28.27 17.68
CA ASP A 385 -0.01 28.43 16.29
C ASP A 385 1.54 28.47 16.16
N VAL A 386 2.03 28.69 14.94
CA VAL A 386 3.46 28.70 14.60
C VAL A 386 4.27 29.79 15.32
N THR A 387 3.64 30.81 15.87
CA THR A 387 4.35 31.85 16.65
C THR A 387 5.03 31.28 17.89
N MET A 388 4.58 30.09 18.33
CA MET A 388 5.18 29.37 19.43
C MET A 388 6.25 28.35 18.97
N ALA A 389 6.50 28.24 17.68
CA ALA A 389 7.55 27.36 17.10
C ALA A 389 8.90 28.07 17.06
N ASP A 390 9.39 28.51 18.25
CA ASP A 390 10.57 29.33 18.44
C ASP A 390 11.38 28.82 19.63
N PRO A 391 12.72 28.64 19.50
CA PRO A 391 13.56 28.17 20.60
C PRO A 391 13.87 29.20 21.67
N GLU A 392 13.66 30.48 21.40
CA GLU A 392 13.95 31.58 22.36
C GLU A 392 12.69 32.09 23.09
N THR A 393 11.55 32.08 22.40
CA THR A 393 10.31 32.68 22.88
C THR A 393 9.11 31.77 22.93
N GLY A 394 9.25 30.50 22.43
CA GLY A 394 8.15 29.57 22.26
C GLY A 394 8.37 28.20 22.90
N TYR A 395 7.82 27.17 22.26
CA TYR A 395 7.81 25.79 22.76
C TYR A 395 8.97 24.96 22.27
N PHE A 396 9.81 25.44 21.37
CA PHE A 396 10.99 24.73 20.96
C PHE A 396 12.11 24.83 22.00
N THR A 397 12.99 23.86 21.98
CA THR A 397 14.21 23.81 22.79
C THR A 397 15.41 23.85 21.86
N ALA A 398 16.28 24.83 22.01
CA ALA A 398 17.53 24.87 21.27
C ALA A 398 18.42 23.69 21.66
N LYS A 399 18.92 22.94 20.69
CA LYS A 399 19.99 22.00 20.94
C LYS A 399 21.26 22.77 21.29
N PRO A 400 22.02 22.31 22.29
CA PRO A 400 23.35 22.82 22.46
C PRO A 400 24.10 22.64 21.14
N THR A 401 24.39 23.71 20.43
CA THR A 401 25.33 23.67 19.32
C THR A 401 26.58 22.98 19.82
N ALA A 402 27.04 21.95 19.13
CA ALA A 402 28.24 21.24 19.52
C ALA A 402 29.34 22.28 19.79
N VAL A 403 29.63 22.45 21.08
CA VAL A 403 30.67 23.32 21.59
C VAL A 403 30.52 24.77 21.10
N GLU A 404 29.71 25.57 21.81
CA GLU A 404 30.23 26.91 22.10
C GLU A 404 31.69 26.71 22.51
N SER A 405 32.62 27.16 21.66
CA SER A 405 34.01 27.22 22.07
C SER A 405 33.97 28.05 23.34
N VAL A 406 34.06 27.36 24.50
CA VAL A 406 34.23 28.03 25.77
C VAL A 406 35.42 28.96 25.54
N ARG A 407 35.14 30.26 25.36
CA ARG A 407 36.19 31.27 25.32
C ARG A 407 36.75 31.27 26.71
N PHE A 408 37.77 30.41 26.92
CA PHE A 408 38.57 30.45 28.13
C PHE A 408 39.23 31.85 28.14
N GLY A 409 38.89 32.63 29.15
CA GLY A 409 39.68 33.81 29.46
C GLY A 409 41.14 33.37 29.55
N ALA A 410 42.02 34.25 29.16
CA ALA A 410 43.46 34.02 29.08
C ALA A 410 44.08 33.74 30.48
N ASP A 411 43.75 32.59 31.06
CA ASP A 411 44.40 32.04 32.26
C ASP A 411 45.03 30.69 31.90
N ASP A 412 46.33 30.56 32.07
CA ASP A 412 47.26 29.52 31.63
C ASP A 412 47.03 28.10 32.22
N ALA A 413 45.82 27.78 32.69
CA ALA A 413 45.52 26.45 33.20
C ALA A 413 44.92 25.54 32.12
N GLN A 414 45.59 24.40 31.79
CA GLN A 414 45.04 23.38 30.89
C GLN A 414 43.72 22.88 31.42
N HIS A 415 42.63 23.11 30.65
CA HIS A 415 41.29 22.60 30.96
C HIS A 415 41.07 21.28 30.23
N ILE A 416 41.03 20.19 30.97
CA ILE A 416 40.89 18.83 30.46
C ILE A 416 39.54 18.29 30.83
N TYR A 417 38.83 17.71 29.84
CA TYR A 417 37.52 17.09 30.02
C TYR A 417 37.50 15.69 29.40
N THR A 418 36.71 14.78 29.95
CA THR A 418 36.34 13.54 29.27
C THR A 418 35.49 13.83 28.04
N LEU A 419 35.31 12.84 27.13
CA LEU A 419 34.40 12.97 26.00
C LEU A 419 32.92 13.23 26.41
N GLN A 420 32.55 12.90 27.65
CA GLN A 420 31.23 13.16 28.23
C GLN A 420 31.13 14.54 28.89
N GLY A 421 32.11 15.42 28.67
CA GLY A 421 32.09 16.80 29.21
C GLY A 421 32.44 16.93 30.69
N LYS A 422 32.80 15.86 31.39
CA LYS A 422 33.21 15.91 32.81
C LYS A 422 34.62 16.46 32.93
N ARG A 423 34.80 17.55 33.73
CA ARG A 423 36.13 18.14 33.98
C ARG A 423 37.02 17.15 34.72
N VAL A 424 38.23 16.93 34.18
CA VAL A 424 39.26 16.05 34.78
C VAL A 424 40.16 16.92 35.67
N ARG A 425 40.28 16.57 36.92
CA ARG A 425 41.23 17.22 37.84
C ARG A 425 42.58 16.51 37.76
N GLY A 426 43.62 17.20 37.46
CA GLY A 426 44.99 16.67 37.38
C GLY A 426 45.73 17.20 36.16
N GLU A 427 47.08 17.07 36.20
CA GLU A 427 47.90 17.47 35.07
C GLU A 427 47.87 16.40 33.95
N TRP A 428 47.88 16.83 32.69
CA TRP A 428 47.84 15.96 31.51
C TRP A 428 48.77 14.75 31.62
N LYS A 429 50.02 14.97 32.12
CA LYS A 429 51.04 13.90 32.21
C LYS A 429 50.62 12.72 33.09
N HIS A 430 49.73 12.93 34.06
CA HIS A 430 49.32 11.92 35.06
C HIS A 430 47.98 11.26 34.73
N LEU A 431 47.31 11.64 33.64
CA LEU A 431 46.05 10.99 33.25
C LEU A 431 46.32 9.62 32.64
N PRO A 432 45.39 8.67 32.75
CA PRO A 432 45.42 7.39 32.05
C PRO A 432 45.47 7.58 30.52
N ALA A 433 45.94 6.57 29.80
CA ALA A 433 45.79 6.51 28.35
C ALA A 433 44.29 6.62 27.96
N GLY A 434 43.98 7.40 26.94
CA GLY A 434 42.58 7.63 26.59
C GLY A 434 42.37 8.86 25.69
N VAL A 435 41.10 9.16 25.39
CA VAL A 435 40.72 10.31 24.58
C VAL A 435 40.07 11.40 25.48
N TYR A 436 40.62 12.60 25.37
CA TYR A 436 40.21 13.75 26.18
C TYR A 436 39.94 14.97 25.29
N VAL A 437 39.25 15.96 25.82
CA VAL A 437 39.13 17.29 25.24
C VAL A 437 40.04 18.22 26.04
N VAL A 438 41.12 18.70 25.41
CA VAL A 438 42.12 19.58 26.03
C VAL A 438 42.07 20.93 25.34
N ASN A 439 41.72 21.97 26.07
CA ASN A 439 41.53 23.33 25.52
C ASN A 439 40.64 23.34 24.27
N GLY A 440 39.52 22.60 24.32
CA GLY A 440 38.55 22.52 23.23
C GLY A 440 38.91 21.60 22.05
N LYS A 441 40.07 20.94 22.08
CA LYS A 441 40.52 20.02 21.02
C LYS A 441 40.52 18.57 21.51
N LYS A 442 39.98 17.67 20.70
CA LYS A 442 40.06 16.21 20.94
C LYS A 442 41.53 15.77 20.86
N THR A 443 42.04 15.23 21.96
CA THR A 443 43.44 14.84 22.08
C THR A 443 43.50 13.42 22.59
N VAL A 444 44.32 12.58 21.95
CA VAL A 444 44.57 11.19 22.37
C VAL A 444 45.80 11.19 23.25
N LYS A 445 45.68 10.61 24.44
CA LYS A 445 46.81 10.32 25.30
C LYS A 445 47.17 8.85 25.09
N PRO A 446 48.44 8.57 24.65
CA PRO A 446 48.90 7.20 24.43
C PRO A 446 49.00 6.38 25.73
#